data_d89ab9afd0f10964db633800d4852c30
#
_entry.id   d89ab9afd0f10964db633800d4852c30
#
_cell.length_a   1.000
_cell.length_b   1.000
_cell.length_c   1.000
_cell.angle_alpha   90.00
_cell.angle_beta   90.00
_cell.angle_gamma   90.00
#
_symmetry.space_group_name_H-M   'P 1'
#
loop_
_entity.id
_entity.type
_entity.pdbx_description
1 polymer ?
#
loop_
_entity_poly.entity_id
_entity_poly.type
_entity_poly.pdbx_seq_one_letter_code
_entity_poly.pdbx_strand_id
1 'polypeptide(L)'
;MNVNMIGLGYIGLPTAAVMAGRGLNVTGVDINQAACDIINQGKIHIVEPGLEALVSEVVASGHLKAVTAPTEADVFVIAVPTPFKDNYVPDLSYIKSACNGIAPVLKKGDLVIL
;
A
#
# COMPACT_ATOMS: atom_id res chain seq x y z
N MET A 1 -12.27 -5.59 9.09
CA MET A 1 -12.14 -4.42 8.18
C MET A 1 -11.02 -4.68 7.19
N ASN A 2 -11.30 -4.47 5.94
CA ASN A 2 -10.34 -4.66 4.85
C ASN A 2 -9.80 -3.30 4.38
N VAL A 3 -8.49 -3.20 4.30
CA VAL A 3 -7.79 -1.97 3.91
C VAL A 3 -6.93 -2.23 2.69
N ASN A 4 -6.99 -1.35 1.70
CA ASN A 4 -6.01 -1.30 0.61
C ASN A 4 -5.05 -0.13 0.87
N MET A 5 -3.77 -0.44 0.96
CA MET A 5 -2.71 0.56 1.07
C MET A 5 -2.09 0.73 -0.31
N ILE A 6 -2.36 1.84 -0.96
CA ILE A 6 -1.89 2.12 -2.32
C ILE A 6 -0.54 2.82 -2.25
N GLY A 7 0.49 2.14 -2.67
CA GLY A 7 1.87 2.57 -2.54
C GLY A 7 2.56 1.93 -1.33
N LEU A 8 3.64 1.20 -1.59
CA LEU A 8 4.36 0.43 -0.57
C LEU A 8 5.81 0.91 -0.43
N GLY A 9 5.99 2.24 -0.37
CA GLY A 9 7.28 2.86 -0.11
C GLY A 9 7.52 3.11 1.38
N TYR A 10 8.31 4.13 1.68
CA TYR A 10 8.73 4.44 3.06
C TYR A 10 7.59 4.86 4.00
N ILE A 11 6.46 5.28 3.45
CA ILE A 11 5.27 5.62 4.25
C ILE A 11 4.26 4.47 4.21
N GLY A 12 3.93 3.99 3.02
CA GLY A 12 2.87 3.00 2.84
C GLY A 12 3.16 1.65 3.46
N LEU A 13 4.36 1.10 3.24
CA LEU A 13 4.69 -0.22 3.77
C LEU A 13 4.75 -0.26 5.30
N PRO A 14 5.43 0.67 5.99
CA PRO A 14 5.39 0.68 7.45
C PRO A 14 3.98 0.84 8.01
N THR A 15 3.18 1.71 7.41
CA THR A 15 1.80 1.94 7.85
C THR A 15 0.95 0.68 7.66
N ALA A 16 1.07 0.03 6.51
CA ALA A 16 0.37 -1.22 6.22
C ALA A 16 0.75 -2.31 7.22
N ALA A 17 2.04 -2.44 7.54
CA ALA A 17 2.52 -3.44 8.48
C ALA A 17 1.99 -3.20 9.88
N VAL A 18 1.95 -1.95 10.35
CA VAL A 18 1.40 -1.59 11.66
C VAL A 18 -0.10 -1.89 11.71
N MET A 19 -0.84 -1.52 10.70
CA MET A 19 -2.28 -1.79 10.63
C MET A 19 -2.57 -3.30 10.64
N ALA A 20 -1.82 -4.07 9.87
CA ALA A 20 -1.93 -5.52 9.85
C ALA A 20 -1.56 -6.13 11.22
N GLY A 21 -0.56 -5.58 11.88
CA GLY A 21 -0.16 -6.00 13.23
C GLY A 21 -1.23 -5.72 14.29
N ARG A 22 -2.16 -4.83 14.00
CA ARG A 22 -3.32 -4.53 14.87
C ARG A 22 -4.55 -5.37 14.50
N GLY A 23 -4.40 -6.36 13.62
CA GLY A 23 -5.46 -7.30 13.27
C GLY A 23 -6.32 -6.89 12.08
N LEU A 24 -6.00 -5.81 11.39
CA LEU A 24 -6.70 -5.44 10.17
C LEU A 24 -6.22 -6.31 9.00
N ASN A 25 -7.11 -6.58 8.06
CA ASN A 25 -6.76 -7.28 6.83
C ASN A 25 -6.29 -6.24 5.81
N VAL A 26 -4.98 -6.18 5.57
CA VAL A 26 -4.38 -5.18 4.70
C VAL A 26 -3.89 -5.82 3.41
N THR A 27 -4.32 -5.26 2.28
CA THR A 27 -3.76 -5.56 0.98
C THR A 27 -2.93 -4.36 0.55
N GLY A 28 -1.63 -4.54 0.46
CA GLY A 28 -0.73 -3.54 -0.08
C GLY A 28 -0.77 -3.59 -1.61
N VAL A 29 -0.79 -2.44 -2.24
CA VAL A 29 -0.86 -2.33 -3.69
C VAL A 29 0.31 -1.50 -4.19
N ASP A 30 1.11 -2.08 -5.08
CA ASP A 30 2.22 -1.38 -5.71
C ASP A 30 2.36 -1.86 -7.15
N ILE A 31 2.61 -0.95 -8.07
CA ILE A 31 2.79 -1.29 -9.49
C ILE A 31 4.07 -2.08 -9.73
N ASN A 32 5.01 -2.07 -8.78
CA ASN A 32 6.27 -2.80 -8.87
C ASN A 32 6.07 -4.26 -8.41
N GLN A 33 5.98 -5.18 -9.35
CA GLN A 33 5.80 -6.61 -9.07
C GLN A 33 6.95 -7.17 -8.23
N ALA A 34 8.18 -6.74 -8.46
CA ALA A 34 9.33 -7.21 -7.69
C ALA A 34 9.20 -6.84 -6.21
N ALA A 35 8.73 -5.64 -5.90
CA ALA A 35 8.47 -5.20 -4.52
C ALA A 35 7.37 -6.06 -3.88
N CYS A 36 6.30 -6.33 -4.60
CA CYS A 36 5.22 -7.19 -4.11
C CYS A 36 5.73 -8.61 -3.81
N ASP A 37 6.55 -9.17 -4.66
CA ASP A 37 7.12 -10.51 -4.47
C ASP A 37 8.00 -10.56 -3.23
N ILE A 38 8.82 -9.54 -3.00
CA ILE A 38 9.67 -9.42 -1.81
C ILE A 38 8.82 -9.39 -0.54
N ILE A 39 7.79 -8.56 -0.51
CA ILE A 39 6.91 -8.40 0.65
C ILE A 39 6.17 -9.71 0.94
N ASN A 40 5.67 -10.39 -0.08
CA ASN A 40 4.94 -11.66 0.09
C ASN A 40 5.84 -12.79 0.61
N GLN A 41 7.17 -12.64 0.50
CA GLN A 41 8.13 -13.55 1.12
C GLN A 41 8.43 -13.18 2.58
N GLY A 42 7.80 -12.16 3.12
CA GLY A 42 8.05 -11.67 4.48
C GLY A 42 9.30 -10.81 4.59
N LYS A 43 9.75 -10.24 3.47
CA LYS A 43 10.95 -9.39 3.40
C LYS A 43 10.56 -7.97 3.03
N ILE A 44 11.52 -7.05 3.08
CA ILE A 44 11.30 -5.66 2.71
C ILE A 44 12.23 -5.23 1.59
N HIS A 45 11.76 -4.32 0.74
CA HIS A 45 12.50 -3.75 -0.38
C HIS A 45 13.05 -2.34 -0.07
N ILE A 46 12.80 -1.86 1.14
CA ILE A 46 13.29 -0.58 1.64
C ILE A 46 14.11 -0.81 2.91
N VAL A 47 14.90 0.18 3.31
CA VAL A 47 15.70 0.09 4.54
C VAL A 47 14.99 0.86 5.65
N GLU A 48 14.44 0.13 6.62
CA GLU A 48 13.74 0.69 7.77
C GLU A 48 13.98 -0.21 8.98
N PRO A 49 14.66 0.26 10.04
CA PRO A 49 14.98 -0.57 11.21
C PRO A 49 13.73 -1.19 11.84
N GLY A 50 13.75 -2.49 12.08
CA GLY A 50 12.67 -3.23 12.75
C GLY A 50 11.48 -3.56 11.86
N LEU A 51 11.40 -3.00 10.65
CA LEU A 51 10.26 -3.23 9.77
C LEU A 51 10.21 -4.65 9.23
N GLU A 52 11.36 -5.24 8.90
CA GLU A 52 11.38 -6.58 8.32
C GLU A 52 10.78 -7.63 9.24
N ALA A 53 11.06 -7.56 10.53
CA ALA A 53 10.48 -8.48 11.51
C ALA A 53 8.96 -8.37 11.56
N LEU A 54 8.44 -7.14 11.55
CA LEU A 54 6.99 -6.90 11.55
C LEU A 54 6.33 -7.38 10.25
N VAL A 55 6.93 -7.09 9.09
CA VAL A 55 6.41 -7.55 7.80
C VAL A 55 6.40 -9.07 7.74
N SER A 56 7.47 -9.72 8.17
CA SER A 56 7.53 -11.18 8.22
C SER A 56 6.39 -11.76 9.07
N GLU A 57 6.14 -11.18 10.24
CA GLU A 57 5.08 -11.62 11.14
C GLU A 57 3.69 -11.47 10.52
N VAL A 58 3.37 -10.29 9.98
CA VAL A 58 2.02 -10.01 9.46
C VAL A 58 1.74 -10.71 8.13
N VAL A 59 2.75 -10.96 7.33
CA VAL A 59 2.61 -11.77 6.11
C VAL A 59 2.38 -13.23 6.48
N ALA A 60 3.13 -13.76 7.44
CA ALA A 60 2.95 -15.14 7.91
C ALA A 60 1.57 -15.37 8.53
N SER A 61 1.03 -14.37 9.25
CA SER A 61 -0.31 -14.47 9.85
C SER A 61 -1.45 -14.31 8.83
N GLY A 62 -1.15 -13.88 7.61
CA GLY A 62 -2.15 -13.65 6.57
C GLY A 62 -2.84 -12.30 6.63
N HIS A 63 -2.41 -11.40 7.52
CA HIS A 63 -3.00 -10.07 7.63
C HIS A 63 -2.46 -9.05 6.64
N LEU A 64 -1.32 -9.33 6.00
CA LEU A 64 -0.74 -8.49 4.95
C LEU A 64 -0.40 -9.33 3.73
N LYS A 65 -0.79 -8.85 2.56
CA LYS A 65 -0.35 -9.36 1.27
C LYS A 65 -0.12 -8.19 0.33
N ALA A 66 0.70 -8.37 -0.69
CA ALA A 66 1.01 -7.35 -1.68
C ALA A 66 0.59 -7.80 -3.07
N VAL A 67 -0.08 -6.91 -3.80
CA VAL A 67 -0.58 -7.15 -5.16
C VAL A 67 -0.32 -5.92 -6.03
N THR A 68 -0.51 -6.06 -7.34
CA THR A 68 -0.21 -4.97 -8.27
C THR A 68 -1.43 -4.14 -8.67
N ALA A 69 -2.62 -4.52 -8.26
CA ALA A 69 -3.85 -3.79 -8.58
C ALA A 69 -4.77 -3.74 -7.35
N PRO A 70 -5.51 -2.63 -7.15
CA PRO A 70 -6.45 -2.51 -6.05
C PRO A 70 -7.53 -3.60 -6.07
N THR A 71 -7.98 -3.99 -4.89
CA THR A 71 -9.07 -4.94 -4.69
C THR A 71 -10.20 -4.26 -3.91
N GLU A 72 -11.33 -4.93 -3.77
CA GLU A 72 -12.42 -4.41 -2.94
C GLU A 72 -11.95 -4.30 -1.49
N ALA A 73 -12.30 -3.18 -0.84
CA ALA A 73 -11.94 -2.91 0.54
C ALA A 73 -12.93 -1.91 1.15
N ASP A 74 -12.87 -1.76 2.48
CA ASP A 74 -13.66 -0.75 3.19
C ASP A 74 -12.95 0.59 3.21
N VAL A 75 -11.62 0.57 3.23
CA VAL A 75 -10.78 1.78 3.29
C VAL A 75 -9.66 1.66 2.25
N PHE A 76 -9.45 2.73 1.52
CA PHE A 76 -8.33 2.89 0.59
C PHE A 76 -7.44 4.03 1.08
N VAL A 77 -6.19 3.74 1.40
CA VAL A 77 -5.20 4.74 1.80
C VAL A 77 -4.23 4.93 0.65
N ILE A 78 -4.10 6.16 0.17
CA ILE A 78 -3.21 6.49 -0.94
C ILE A 78 -1.92 7.09 -0.39
N ALA A 79 -0.82 6.36 -0.53
CA ALA A 79 0.50 6.74 -0.06
C ALA A 79 1.53 6.68 -1.19
N VAL A 80 1.14 7.16 -2.37
CA VAL A 80 2.01 7.20 -3.53
C VAL A 80 2.88 8.47 -3.51
N PRO A 81 4.06 8.45 -4.19
CA PRO A 81 4.90 9.64 -4.23
C PRO A 81 4.25 10.79 -5.00
N THR A 82 4.61 12.01 -4.61
CA THR A 82 4.20 13.25 -5.30
C THR A 82 5.45 14.07 -5.59
N PRO A 83 6.37 13.57 -6.45
CA PRO A 83 7.60 14.30 -6.74
C PRO A 83 7.32 15.57 -7.51
N PHE A 84 8.27 16.50 -7.50
CA PHE A 84 8.19 17.70 -8.33
C PHE A 84 8.58 17.38 -9.77
N LYS A 85 7.85 17.97 -10.71
CA LYS A 85 8.25 18.06 -12.11
C LYS A 85 9.19 19.25 -12.29
N ASP A 86 9.59 19.52 -13.54
CA ASP A 86 10.33 20.72 -13.89
C ASP A 86 9.60 21.96 -13.38
N ASN A 87 10.37 23.01 -12.99
CA ASN A 87 9.84 24.27 -12.46
C ASN A 87 9.06 24.10 -11.13
N TYR A 88 9.39 23.08 -10.34
CA TYR A 88 8.77 22.83 -9.03
C TYR A 88 7.26 22.58 -9.07
N VAL A 89 6.73 22.14 -10.20
CA VAL A 89 5.32 21.76 -10.30
C VAL A 89 5.15 20.33 -9.75
N PRO A 90 4.23 20.08 -8.82
CA PRO A 90 3.99 18.71 -8.31
C PRO A 90 3.56 17.76 -9.43
N ASP A 91 4.13 16.55 -9.43
CA ASP A 91 3.69 15.49 -10.34
C ASP A 91 2.55 14.72 -9.70
N LEU A 92 1.34 14.92 -10.20
CA LEU A 92 0.13 14.27 -9.69
C LEU A 92 -0.23 12.99 -10.44
N SER A 93 0.63 12.53 -11.36
CA SER A 93 0.34 11.34 -12.16
C SER A 93 0.18 10.08 -11.30
N TYR A 94 0.95 9.94 -10.23
CA TYR A 94 0.85 8.80 -9.31
C TYR A 94 -0.49 8.79 -8.57
N ILE A 95 -0.97 9.95 -8.12
CA ILE A 95 -2.28 10.07 -7.47
C ILE A 95 -3.40 9.76 -8.45
N LYS A 96 -3.31 10.28 -9.66
CA LYS A 96 -4.30 10.00 -10.71
C LYS A 96 -4.37 8.53 -11.07
N SER A 97 -3.21 7.87 -11.21
CA SER A 97 -3.15 6.41 -11.44
C SER A 97 -3.78 5.64 -10.29
N ALA A 98 -3.49 6.01 -9.05
CA ALA A 98 -4.07 5.36 -7.88
C ALA A 98 -5.59 5.50 -7.86
N CYS A 99 -6.12 6.69 -8.10
CA CYS A 99 -7.57 6.93 -8.15
C CYS A 99 -8.23 6.15 -9.29
N ASN A 100 -7.61 6.10 -10.45
CA ASN A 100 -8.13 5.33 -11.59
C ASN A 100 -8.16 3.82 -11.29
N GLY A 101 -7.17 3.32 -10.55
CA GLY A 101 -7.13 1.93 -10.13
C GLY A 101 -8.20 1.58 -9.09
N ILE A 102 -8.51 2.51 -8.20
CA ILE A 102 -9.51 2.32 -7.14
C ILE A 102 -10.94 2.39 -7.69
N ALA A 103 -11.21 3.27 -8.65
CA ALA A 103 -12.55 3.55 -9.13
C ALA A 103 -13.37 2.29 -9.49
N PRO A 104 -12.83 1.27 -10.20
CA PRO A 104 -13.61 0.08 -10.53
C PRO A 104 -14.01 -0.77 -9.33
N VAL A 105 -13.32 -0.66 -8.20
CA VAL A 105 -13.57 -1.48 -7.00
C VAL A 105 -14.19 -0.69 -5.84
N LEU A 106 -14.44 0.60 -6.05
CA LEU A 106 -15.00 1.48 -5.03
C LEU A 106 -16.50 1.22 -4.89
N LYS A 107 -16.95 1.07 -3.65
CA LYS A 107 -18.37 0.85 -3.32
C LYS A 107 -18.90 1.99 -2.46
N LYS A 108 -20.23 2.15 -2.45
CA LYS A 108 -20.88 3.11 -1.56
C LYS A 108 -20.54 2.79 -0.10
N GLY A 109 -20.13 3.80 0.63
CA GLY A 109 -19.75 3.67 2.04
C GLY A 109 -18.25 3.44 2.25
N ASP A 110 -17.48 3.20 1.19
CA ASP A 110 -16.02 3.06 1.30
C ASP A 110 -15.38 4.42 1.60
N LEU A 111 -14.27 4.38 2.33
CA LEU A 111 -13.50 5.57 2.69
C LEU A 111 -12.20 5.62 1.87
N VAL A 112 -11.88 6.78 1.33
CA VAL A 112 -10.59 7.02 0.65
C VAL A 112 -9.85 8.09 1.44
N ILE A 113 -8.62 7.78 1.84
CA ILE A 113 -7.72 8.68 2.57
C ILE A 113 -6.51 8.97 1.70
N LEU A 114 -6.20 10.23 1.57
CA LEU A 114 -5.05 10.70 0.82
C LEU A 114 -3.91 11.14 1.75
#